data_3c3251aa5137b0436a92a2779a4b7480
#
_entry.id   3c3251aa5137b0436a92a2779a4b7480
#
_cell.length_a   1.000
_cell.length_b   1.000
_cell.length_c   1.000
_cell.angle_alpha   90.00
_cell.angle_beta   90.00
_cell.angle_gamma   90.00
#
_symmetry.space_group_name_H-M   'P 1'
#
loop_
_entity.id
_entity.type
_entity.pdbx_description
1 polymer ?
#
loop_
_entity_poly.entity_id
_entity_poly.type
_entity_poly.pdbx_seq_one_letter_code
_entity_poly.pdbx_strand_id
1 'polypeptide(L)'
;LQPRYNILLKDDKTYPWIVVRREHFPRVQSTRQLTRDGSQYFGPYSSVMMQHSVLEFVREVVPLRTCKLNLAPEQIAKGRYSVCLQYHLGNCKGPCVGEQSEAEYAKLVDMVVAVLKGDLRPVRSYLEGEMANAAAGLKFELAQRYKQRLDALDNYSSKSVIVSAKIVDVDVFSLLPDDDVAYCNFVRIRHGSIVGVYTVKLSTGVGGDERDMLTLAIQHIVEHIAGTLAKEVVVPFLPSTTLLFDGVTFTVPKRGEKLELLEFSQKSARIYRAEQLKNLEIKNPERYTERLLNALQKELRLDRQPRHIECFDNSNLQGAHPVASCVVFRDGKPARKEYRHFNIKTV
;
A
#
# COMPACT_ATOMS: atom_id res chain seq x y z
N LEU A 1 -28.80 10.00 -15.81
CA LEU A 1 -29.01 9.66 -14.40
C LEU A 1 -27.64 9.51 -13.74
N GLN A 2 -27.25 10.46 -12.89
CA GLN A 2 -26.08 10.29 -12.03
C GLN A 2 -26.56 9.57 -10.76
N PRO A 3 -26.00 8.40 -10.41
CA PRO A 3 -26.36 7.73 -9.19
C PRO A 3 -25.96 8.59 -7.97
N ARG A 4 -26.74 8.52 -6.88
CA ARG A 4 -26.53 9.26 -5.63
C ARG A 4 -25.13 9.03 -5.04
N TYR A 5 -24.58 7.83 -5.27
CA TYR A 5 -23.22 7.45 -4.91
C TYR A 5 -22.54 6.89 -6.14
N ASN A 6 -21.33 7.30 -6.41
CA ASN A 6 -20.53 6.75 -7.50
C ASN A 6 -19.09 6.56 -7.04
N ILE A 7 -18.50 5.45 -7.41
CA ILE A 7 -17.08 5.20 -7.16
C ILE A 7 -16.31 5.92 -8.26
N LEU A 8 -15.50 6.89 -7.87
CA LEU A 8 -14.67 7.64 -8.80
C LEU A 8 -13.49 6.78 -9.24
N LEU A 9 -13.72 5.95 -10.26
CA LEU A 9 -12.70 5.10 -10.89
C LEU A 9 -11.63 5.88 -11.70
N LYS A 10 -11.65 7.21 -11.64
CA LYS A 10 -10.77 8.08 -12.44
C LYS A 10 -9.35 8.26 -11.92
N ASP A 11 -8.80 7.32 -11.16
CA ASP A 11 -7.36 7.22 -11.05
C ASP A 11 -6.89 6.13 -12.01
N ASP A 12 -6.40 6.52 -13.19
CA ASP A 12 -5.66 5.70 -14.17
C ASP A 12 -4.34 5.15 -13.60
N LYS A 13 -4.11 5.30 -12.32
CA LYS A 13 -3.00 4.67 -11.61
C LYS A 13 -3.40 3.24 -11.30
N THR A 14 -3.12 2.36 -12.24
CA THR A 14 -3.10 0.93 -11.96
C THR A 14 -2.17 0.67 -10.77
N TYR A 15 -2.73 0.12 -9.71
CA TYR A 15 -1.98 -0.23 -8.51
C TYR A 15 -0.87 -1.24 -8.84
N PRO A 16 0.25 -1.21 -8.11
CA PRO A 16 1.29 -2.19 -8.28
C PRO A 16 0.87 -3.56 -7.71
N TRP A 17 1.14 -4.61 -8.48
CA TRP A 17 0.91 -6.01 -8.14
C TRP A 17 2.18 -6.82 -8.30
N ILE A 18 2.29 -7.92 -7.58
CA ILE A 18 3.27 -8.98 -7.85
C ILE A 18 2.53 -10.10 -8.59
N VAL A 19 3.10 -10.57 -9.68
CA VAL A 19 2.55 -11.67 -10.48
C VAL A 19 3.49 -12.88 -10.46
N VAL A 20 2.93 -14.05 -10.21
CA VAL A 20 3.55 -15.34 -10.47
C VAL A 20 3.03 -15.82 -11.82
N ARG A 21 3.89 -15.80 -12.85
CA ARG A 21 3.50 -16.09 -14.24
C ARG A 21 3.17 -17.57 -14.43
N ARG A 22 2.14 -17.85 -15.24
CA ARG A 22 1.85 -19.21 -15.70
C ARG A 22 2.75 -19.57 -16.87
N GLU A 23 3.91 -20.15 -16.56
CA GLU A 23 4.89 -20.61 -17.53
C GLU A 23 5.70 -21.77 -16.96
N HIS A 24 6.46 -22.49 -17.78
CA HIS A 24 7.47 -23.43 -17.29
C HIS A 24 8.51 -22.66 -16.46
N PHE A 25 8.77 -23.11 -15.24
CA PHE A 25 9.59 -22.39 -14.27
C PHE A 25 9.10 -20.96 -14.04
N PRO A 26 7.95 -20.76 -13.34
CA PRO A 26 7.28 -19.48 -13.15
C PRO A 26 8.19 -18.36 -12.67
N ARG A 27 8.08 -17.17 -13.29
CA ARG A 27 8.76 -15.96 -12.81
C ARG A 27 7.87 -15.17 -11.88
N VAL A 28 8.51 -14.55 -10.88
CA VAL A 28 7.87 -13.62 -9.96
C VAL A 28 8.29 -12.20 -10.32
N GLN A 29 7.33 -11.36 -10.68
CA GLN A 29 7.58 -10.04 -11.27
C GLN A 29 6.62 -8.97 -10.75
N SER A 30 7.05 -7.71 -10.83
CA SER A 30 6.15 -6.57 -10.66
C SER A 30 5.28 -6.38 -11.90
N THR A 31 4.02 -5.99 -11.70
CA THR A 31 3.12 -5.61 -12.79
C THR A 31 2.14 -4.56 -12.32
N ARG A 32 1.58 -3.82 -13.28
CA ARG A 32 0.42 -2.94 -13.07
C ARG A 32 -0.80 -3.41 -13.86
N GLN A 33 -0.61 -4.40 -14.73
CA GLN A 33 -1.68 -4.93 -15.56
C GLN A 33 -2.11 -6.30 -15.06
N LEU A 34 -3.39 -6.51 -14.90
CA LEU A 34 -4.01 -7.77 -14.61
C LEU A 34 -4.46 -8.40 -15.94
N THR A 35 -3.91 -9.55 -16.27
CA THR A 35 -4.27 -10.32 -17.47
C THR A 35 -4.92 -11.64 -17.08
N ARG A 36 -5.92 -12.08 -17.85
CA ARG A 36 -6.59 -13.37 -17.61
C ARG A 36 -5.87 -14.50 -18.33
N ASP A 37 -4.59 -14.70 -18.01
CA ASP A 37 -3.72 -15.71 -18.59
C ASP A 37 -3.49 -16.93 -17.67
N GLY A 38 -4.20 -16.99 -16.55
CA GLY A 38 -4.04 -18.02 -15.51
C GLY A 38 -2.86 -17.77 -14.57
N SER A 39 -2.16 -16.63 -14.68
CA SER A 39 -1.16 -16.20 -13.71
C SER A 39 -1.80 -15.83 -12.38
N GLN A 40 -1.06 -15.96 -11.28
CA GLN A 40 -1.52 -15.57 -9.95
C GLN A 40 -1.05 -14.15 -9.61
N TYR A 41 -1.95 -13.31 -9.11
CA TYR A 41 -1.69 -11.92 -8.77
C TYR A 41 -1.82 -11.69 -7.26
N PHE A 42 -0.87 -10.97 -6.70
CA PHE A 42 -0.79 -10.65 -5.27
C PHE A 42 -0.70 -9.13 -5.08
N GLY A 43 -1.52 -8.61 -4.18
CA GLY A 43 -1.69 -7.17 -3.95
C GLY A 43 -3.18 -6.81 -3.82
N PRO A 44 -3.57 -5.57 -4.13
CA PRO A 44 -2.71 -4.46 -4.56
C PRO A 44 -1.82 -3.93 -3.44
N TYR A 45 -0.63 -3.41 -3.81
CA TYR A 45 0.25 -2.74 -2.87
C TYR A 45 -0.02 -1.24 -2.85
N SER A 46 0.11 -0.61 -1.68
CA SER A 46 -0.16 0.82 -1.51
C SER A 46 0.83 1.72 -2.28
N SER A 47 2.04 1.24 -2.53
CA SER A 47 3.05 1.97 -3.27
C SER A 47 3.98 1.03 -4.05
N VAL A 48 4.64 1.57 -5.08
CA VAL A 48 5.68 0.86 -5.84
C VAL A 48 6.86 0.48 -4.95
N MET A 49 7.20 1.34 -3.99
CA MET A 49 8.29 1.08 -3.04
C MET A 49 7.97 -0.16 -2.18
N MET A 50 6.78 -0.25 -1.63
CA MET A 50 6.35 -1.43 -0.85
C MET A 50 6.35 -2.69 -1.70
N GLN A 51 5.82 -2.65 -2.93
CA GLN A 51 5.86 -3.78 -3.87
C GLN A 51 7.30 -4.23 -4.15
N HIS A 52 8.22 -3.29 -4.41
CA HIS A 52 9.63 -3.59 -4.67
C HIS A 52 10.29 -4.23 -3.44
N SER A 53 10.07 -3.69 -2.24
CA SER A 53 10.64 -4.26 -1.01
C SER A 53 10.19 -5.70 -0.78
N VAL A 54 8.92 -6.01 -1.03
CA VAL A 54 8.41 -7.40 -0.94
C VAL A 54 9.04 -8.29 -2.01
N LEU A 55 9.17 -7.78 -3.23
CA LEU A 55 9.75 -8.55 -4.34
C LEU A 55 11.25 -8.80 -4.14
N GLU A 56 12.00 -7.84 -3.63
CA GLU A 56 13.42 -7.98 -3.26
C GLU A 56 13.58 -8.99 -2.13
N PHE A 57 12.77 -8.89 -1.08
CA PHE A 57 12.76 -9.88 0.00
C PHE A 57 12.50 -11.31 -0.50
N VAL A 58 11.48 -11.50 -1.33
CA VAL A 58 11.19 -12.81 -1.94
C VAL A 58 12.41 -13.36 -2.70
N ARG A 59 13.10 -12.52 -3.48
CA ARG A 59 14.29 -12.90 -4.25
C ARG A 59 15.51 -13.20 -3.37
N GLU A 60 15.61 -12.54 -2.22
CA GLU A 60 16.66 -12.76 -1.25
C GLU A 60 16.51 -14.13 -0.56
N VAL A 61 15.28 -14.47 -0.17
CA VAL A 61 15.04 -15.70 0.62
C VAL A 61 14.83 -16.95 -0.23
N VAL A 62 14.29 -16.82 -1.46
CA VAL A 62 14.00 -17.96 -2.34
C VAL A 62 14.74 -17.84 -3.67
N PRO A 63 15.60 -18.83 -4.03
CA PRO A 63 16.40 -18.79 -5.25
C PRO A 63 15.56 -19.11 -6.49
N LEU A 64 14.94 -18.09 -7.08
CA LEU A 64 14.15 -18.20 -8.32
C LEU A 64 14.82 -17.49 -9.50
N ARG A 65 14.55 -18.00 -10.71
CA ARG A 65 15.02 -17.32 -11.91
C ARG A 65 14.44 -15.93 -12.10
N THR A 66 15.25 -15.01 -12.61
CA THR A 66 14.81 -13.66 -13.02
C THR A 66 14.92 -13.44 -14.53
N CYS A 67 15.59 -14.38 -15.26
CA CYS A 67 15.83 -14.28 -16.69
C CYS A 67 14.52 -14.40 -17.51
N LYS A 68 14.54 -13.88 -18.74
CA LYS A 68 13.41 -13.91 -19.68
C LYS A 68 13.48 -15.06 -20.68
N LEU A 69 14.37 -16.06 -20.45
CA LEU A 69 14.53 -17.20 -21.35
C LEU A 69 13.23 -18.02 -21.42
N ASN A 70 12.96 -18.57 -22.60
CA ASN A 70 11.88 -19.54 -22.76
C ASN A 70 12.38 -20.92 -22.31
N LEU A 71 11.91 -21.36 -21.14
CA LEU A 71 12.32 -22.62 -20.52
C LEU A 71 11.30 -23.74 -20.77
N ALA A 72 10.68 -23.78 -21.94
CA ALA A 72 9.93 -24.95 -22.37
C ALA A 72 10.88 -26.16 -22.45
N PRO A 73 10.42 -27.40 -22.09
CA PRO A 73 11.26 -28.59 -22.06
C PRO A 73 12.06 -28.83 -23.36
N GLU A 74 11.42 -28.55 -24.49
CA GLU A 74 12.04 -28.65 -25.81
C GLU A 74 13.22 -27.69 -26.03
N GLN A 75 13.16 -26.50 -25.41
CA GLN A 75 14.22 -25.51 -25.53
C GLN A 75 15.40 -25.82 -24.62
N ILE A 76 15.14 -26.35 -23.43
CA ILE A 76 16.19 -26.85 -22.51
C ILE A 76 16.91 -28.04 -23.14
N ALA A 77 16.16 -28.99 -23.72
CA ALA A 77 16.70 -30.16 -24.37
C ALA A 77 17.67 -29.85 -25.55
N LYS A 78 17.50 -28.68 -26.19
CA LYS A 78 18.41 -28.22 -27.26
C LYS A 78 19.81 -27.82 -26.75
N GLY A 79 20.02 -27.72 -25.43
CA GLY A 79 21.32 -27.42 -24.83
C GLY A 79 21.90 -26.05 -25.22
N ARG A 80 21.04 -25.06 -25.61
CA ARG A 80 21.48 -23.77 -26.12
C ARG A 80 21.75 -22.72 -25.02
N TYR A 81 21.35 -23.02 -23.80
CA TYR A 81 21.50 -22.11 -22.67
C TYR A 81 22.76 -22.44 -21.87
N SER A 82 23.36 -21.42 -21.30
CA SER A 82 24.44 -21.51 -20.33
C SER A 82 24.03 -20.89 -19.00
N VAL A 83 24.67 -21.29 -17.92
CA VAL A 83 24.46 -20.70 -16.61
C VAL A 83 24.89 -19.24 -16.60
N CYS A 84 24.14 -18.39 -15.89
CA CYS A 84 24.37 -16.95 -15.80
C CYS A 84 24.92 -16.57 -14.41
N LEU A 85 25.26 -15.30 -14.24
CA LEU A 85 25.76 -14.76 -12.98
C LEU A 85 24.84 -15.11 -11.77
N GLN A 86 23.51 -15.10 -11.95
CA GLN A 86 22.58 -15.42 -10.86
C GLN A 86 22.73 -16.86 -10.36
N TYR A 87 23.10 -17.79 -11.23
CA TYR A 87 23.43 -19.15 -10.83
C TYR A 87 24.69 -19.18 -9.96
N HIS A 88 25.77 -18.54 -10.40
CA HIS A 88 27.03 -18.50 -9.64
C HIS A 88 26.89 -17.77 -8.28
N LEU A 89 26.02 -16.78 -8.21
CA LEU A 89 25.67 -16.09 -6.96
C LEU A 89 24.75 -16.94 -6.05
N GLY A 90 24.24 -18.09 -6.51
CA GLY A 90 23.32 -18.94 -5.76
C GLY A 90 21.88 -18.39 -5.66
N ASN A 91 21.53 -17.42 -6.49
CA ASN A 91 20.18 -16.83 -6.55
C ASN A 91 19.25 -17.59 -7.52
N CYS A 92 19.79 -18.58 -8.25
CA CYS A 92 19.06 -19.44 -9.17
C CYS A 92 19.74 -20.81 -9.18
N LYS A 93 18.97 -21.89 -9.27
CA LYS A 93 19.50 -23.28 -9.29
C LYS A 93 19.66 -23.86 -10.71
N GLY A 94 19.72 -23.02 -11.75
CA GLY A 94 20.05 -23.43 -13.12
C GLY A 94 18.99 -24.26 -13.86
N PRO A 95 17.68 -23.94 -13.79
CA PRO A 95 16.67 -24.68 -14.55
C PRO A 95 16.89 -24.61 -16.07
N CYS A 96 17.57 -23.56 -16.55
CA CYS A 96 17.86 -23.38 -17.98
C CYS A 96 18.82 -24.42 -18.58
N VAL A 97 19.64 -25.07 -17.76
CA VAL A 97 20.57 -26.11 -18.14
C VAL A 97 20.19 -27.48 -17.58
N GLY A 98 18.97 -27.58 -17.00
CA GLY A 98 18.45 -28.88 -16.48
C GLY A 98 18.98 -29.28 -15.11
N GLU A 99 19.74 -28.41 -14.41
CA GLU A 99 20.26 -28.70 -13.06
C GLU A 99 19.19 -28.64 -11.97
N GLN A 100 18.02 -28.09 -12.28
CA GLN A 100 16.85 -28.06 -11.39
C GLN A 100 15.64 -28.61 -12.13
N SER A 101 14.98 -29.59 -11.55
CA SER A 101 13.75 -30.16 -12.09
C SER A 101 12.56 -29.19 -11.92
N GLU A 102 11.54 -29.36 -12.76
CA GLU A 102 10.31 -28.56 -12.66
C GLU A 102 9.58 -28.77 -11.31
N ALA A 103 9.59 -30.00 -10.79
CA ALA A 103 8.98 -30.34 -9.51
C ALA A 103 9.70 -29.70 -8.32
N GLU A 104 11.03 -29.62 -8.33
CA GLU A 104 11.81 -28.89 -7.30
C GLU A 104 11.58 -27.40 -7.39
N TYR A 105 11.52 -26.87 -8.61
CA TYR A 105 11.24 -25.44 -8.81
C TYR A 105 9.82 -25.07 -8.36
N ALA A 106 8.82 -25.91 -8.62
CA ALA A 106 7.45 -25.71 -8.19
C ALA A 106 7.34 -25.58 -6.66
N LYS A 107 8.07 -26.39 -5.89
CA LYS A 107 8.13 -26.24 -4.41
C LYS A 107 8.63 -24.86 -3.98
N LEU A 108 9.62 -24.30 -4.68
CA LEU A 108 10.11 -22.96 -4.42
C LEU A 108 9.04 -21.89 -4.74
N VAL A 109 8.31 -22.08 -5.83
CA VAL A 109 7.20 -21.20 -6.21
C VAL A 109 6.09 -21.24 -5.16
N ASP A 110 5.72 -22.44 -4.66
CA ASP A 110 4.72 -22.58 -3.60
C ASP A 110 5.12 -21.84 -2.31
N MET A 111 6.41 -21.91 -1.95
CA MET A 111 6.94 -21.13 -0.82
C MET A 111 6.82 -19.62 -1.05
N VAL A 112 7.11 -19.14 -2.26
CA VAL A 112 6.92 -17.73 -2.61
C VAL A 112 5.45 -17.33 -2.53
N VAL A 113 4.55 -18.17 -3.04
CA VAL A 113 3.10 -17.94 -2.94
C VAL A 113 2.66 -17.88 -1.48
N ALA A 114 3.20 -18.75 -0.60
CA ALA A 114 2.93 -18.69 0.84
C ALA A 114 3.41 -17.36 1.46
N VAL A 115 4.64 -16.94 1.16
CA VAL A 115 5.19 -15.64 1.60
C VAL A 115 4.31 -14.48 1.14
N LEU A 116 3.89 -14.46 -0.12
CA LEU A 116 3.02 -13.42 -0.67
C LEU A 116 1.61 -13.42 -0.06
N LYS A 117 1.19 -14.55 0.51
CA LYS A 117 -0.02 -14.69 1.32
C LYS A 117 0.21 -14.40 2.82
N GLY A 118 1.42 -14.04 3.24
CA GLY A 118 1.79 -13.71 4.62
C GLY A 118 2.27 -14.90 5.45
N ASP A 119 2.33 -16.13 4.91
CA ASP A 119 2.81 -17.31 5.64
C ASP A 119 4.32 -17.52 5.40
N LEU A 120 5.11 -17.18 6.42
CA LEU A 120 6.57 -17.31 6.38
C LEU A 120 7.08 -18.69 6.87
N ARG A 121 6.21 -19.54 7.43
CA ARG A 121 6.60 -20.83 8.02
C ARG A 121 7.20 -21.80 6.99
N PRO A 122 6.63 -21.99 5.79
CA PRO A 122 7.18 -22.92 4.82
C PRO A 122 8.60 -22.54 4.37
N VAL A 123 8.87 -21.25 4.14
CA VAL A 123 10.21 -20.79 3.73
C VAL A 123 11.20 -20.88 4.88
N ARG A 124 10.80 -20.61 6.13
CA ARG A 124 11.63 -20.78 7.33
C ARG A 124 12.08 -22.23 7.46
N SER A 125 11.13 -23.16 7.48
CA SER A 125 11.42 -24.60 7.62
C SER A 125 12.34 -25.13 6.51
N TYR A 126 12.13 -24.66 5.27
CA TYR A 126 13.00 -24.99 4.16
C TYR A 126 14.44 -24.48 4.38
N LEU A 127 14.62 -23.21 4.76
CA LEU A 127 15.94 -22.62 4.96
C LEU A 127 16.69 -23.26 6.13
N GLU A 128 15.99 -23.58 7.23
CA GLU A 128 16.55 -24.30 8.37
C GLU A 128 17.01 -25.71 7.98
N GLY A 129 16.20 -26.44 7.20
CA GLY A 129 16.54 -27.77 6.70
C GLY A 129 17.75 -27.74 5.77
N GLU A 130 17.78 -26.82 4.79
CA GLU A 130 18.89 -26.67 3.86
C GLU A 130 20.19 -26.25 4.57
N MET A 131 20.08 -25.37 5.57
CA MET A 131 21.24 -24.99 6.40
C MET A 131 21.82 -26.17 7.17
N ALA A 132 20.96 -26.99 7.80
CA ALA A 132 21.37 -28.17 8.54
C ALA A 132 22.01 -29.22 7.60
N ASN A 133 21.41 -29.46 6.43
CA ASN A 133 21.93 -30.38 5.41
C ASN A 133 23.30 -29.91 4.89
N ALA A 134 23.47 -28.63 4.62
CA ALA A 134 24.74 -28.07 4.18
C ALA A 134 25.83 -28.17 5.27
N ALA A 135 25.49 -27.93 6.54
CA ALA A 135 26.40 -28.06 7.67
C ALA A 135 26.83 -29.53 7.88
N ALA A 136 25.88 -30.48 7.83
CA ALA A 136 26.17 -31.92 7.91
C ALA A 136 27.09 -32.41 6.79
N GLY A 137 26.94 -31.81 5.59
CA GLY A 137 27.81 -32.08 4.44
C GLY A 137 29.12 -31.27 4.43
N LEU A 138 29.48 -30.59 5.55
CA LEU A 138 30.67 -29.76 5.69
C LEU A 138 30.78 -28.60 4.67
N LYS A 139 29.66 -28.21 4.07
CA LYS A 139 29.56 -27.11 3.09
C LYS A 139 29.27 -25.79 3.84
N PHE A 140 30.20 -25.32 4.64
CA PHE A 140 30.00 -24.21 5.56
C PHE A 140 29.65 -22.88 4.89
N GLU A 141 30.21 -22.59 3.71
CA GLU A 141 29.85 -21.39 2.94
C GLU A 141 28.37 -21.42 2.49
N LEU A 142 27.90 -22.61 2.10
CA LEU A 142 26.49 -22.79 1.71
C LEU A 142 25.57 -22.68 2.93
N ALA A 143 25.94 -23.28 4.07
CA ALA A 143 25.22 -23.14 5.34
C ALA A 143 25.14 -21.66 5.77
N GLN A 144 26.23 -20.91 5.64
CA GLN A 144 26.28 -19.48 5.94
C GLN A 144 25.33 -18.66 5.06
N ARG A 145 25.21 -19.00 3.76
CA ARG A 145 24.22 -18.35 2.87
C ARG A 145 22.77 -18.60 3.32
N TYR A 146 22.45 -19.82 3.73
CA TYR A 146 21.12 -20.12 4.25
C TYR A 146 20.86 -19.39 5.59
N LYS A 147 21.86 -19.25 6.45
CA LYS A 147 21.77 -18.45 7.67
C LYS A 147 21.48 -16.98 7.35
N GLN A 148 22.18 -16.37 6.39
CA GLN A 148 21.92 -14.98 5.96
C GLN A 148 20.49 -14.80 5.46
N ARG A 149 19.95 -15.79 4.74
CA ARG A 149 18.55 -15.77 4.28
C ARG A 149 17.55 -15.88 5.46
N LEU A 150 17.87 -16.67 6.48
CA LEU A 150 17.08 -16.72 7.71
C LEU A 150 17.13 -15.39 8.47
N ASP A 151 18.30 -14.76 8.57
CA ASP A 151 18.44 -13.44 9.20
C ASP A 151 17.63 -12.38 8.42
N ALA A 152 17.60 -12.43 7.07
CA ALA A 152 16.76 -11.58 6.24
C ALA A 152 15.26 -11.83 6.50
N LEU A 153 14.85 -13.10 6.66
CA LEU A 153 13.49 -13.47 7.01
C LEU A 153 13.08 -12.91 8.38
N ASP A 154 13.95 -12.99 9.37
CA ASP A 154 13.71 -12.46 10.71
C ASP A 154 13.62 -10.94 10.71
N ASN A 155 14.51 -10.27 9.97
CA ASN A 155 14.46 -8.82 9.77
C ASN A 155 13.19 -8.36 9.04
N TYR A 156 12.75 -9.11 8.04
CA TYR A 156 11.48 -8.81 7.36
C TYR A 156 10.30 -9.02 8.30
N SER A 157 10.27 -10.12 9.04
CA SER A 157 9.25 -10.42 10.04
C SER A 157 9.17 -9.32 11.10
N SER A 158 10.30 -8.82 11.60
CA SER A 158 10.34 -7.76 12.63
C SER A 158 9.96 -6.37 12.11
N LYS A 159 10.22 -6.08 10.83
CA LYS A 159 9.89 -4.80 10.18
C LYS A 159 8.49 -4.79 9.56
N SER A 160 7.97 -5.95 9.15
CA SER A 160 6.57 -6.08 8.82
C SER A 160 5.79 -5.66 10.07
N VAL A 161 4.80 -4.78 9.93
CA VAL A 161 3.89 -4.49 11.04
C VAL A 161 3.21 -5.82 11.37
N ILE A 162 3.85 -6.60 12.25
CA ILE A 162 3.29 -7.82 12.81
C ILE A 162 2.16 -7.32 13.68
N VAL A 163 1.00 -7.44 13.12
CA VAL A 163 -0.20 -7.35 13.89
C VAL A 163 -0.17 -8.61 14.74
N SER A 164 0.06 -8.47 16.00
CA SER A 164 0.02 -9.49 17.06
C SER A 164 -0.25 -10.94 16.61
N ALA A 165 0.42 -11.89 17.24
CA ALA A 165 0.17 -13.34 17.06
C ALA A 165 -1.28 -13.81 17.31
N LYS A 166 -2.13 -12.93 17.87
CA LYS A 166 -3.54 -13.22 18.17
C LYS A 166 -4.48 -12.91 17.01
N ILE A 167 -4.11 -11.99 16.09
CA ILE A 167 -4.91 -11.60 14.93
C ILE A 167 -4.36 -12.34 13.72
N VAL A 168 -5.01 -13.45 13.35
CA VAL A 168 -4.53 -14.29 12.24
C VAL A 168 -5.04 -13.78 10.91
N ASP A 169 -6.37 -13.70 10.73
CA ASP A 169 -7.01 -13.32 9.47
C ASP A 169 -8.13 -12.31 9.74
N VAL A 170 -7.90 -11.06 9.37
CA VAL A 170 -8.85 -9.95 9.54
C VAL A 170 -8.76 -9.02 8.34
N ASP A 171 -9.90 -8.52 7.91
CA ASP A 171 -9.98 -7.41 6.97
C ASP A 171 -10.43 -6.14 7.70
N VAL A 172 -9.77 -5.01 7.45
CA VAL A 172 -10.04 -3.75 8.13
C VAL A 172 -10.46 -2.70 7.11
N PHE A 173 -11.55 -2.02 7.38
CA PHE A 173 -12.02 -0.90 6.58
C PHE A 173 -12.09 0.35 7.43
N SER A 174 -11.67 1.47 6.87
CA SER A 174 -11.91 2.80 7.44
C SER A 174 -12.49 3.73 6.39
N LEU A 175 -13.31 4.68 6.83
CA LEU A 175 -13.89 5.72 5.99
C LEU A 175 -13.42 7.08 6.48
N LEU A 176 -12.96 7.92 5.55
CA LEU A 176 -12.59 9.31 5.79
C LEU A 176 -13.45 10.20 4.89
N PRO A 177 -14.53 10.81 5.40
CA PRO A 177 -15.31 11.78 4.64
C PRO A 177 -14.51 13.04 4.35
N ASP A 178 -14.77 13.69 3.20
CA ASP A 178 -14.07 14.88 2.74
C ASP A 178 -14.93 15.66 1.72
N ASP A 179 -15.74 16.61 2.18
CA ASP A 179 -16.70 17.41 1.40
C ASP A 179 -17.54 16.56 0.42
N ASP A 180 -17.26 16.63 -0.88
CA ASP A 180 -18.00 15.92 -1.95
C ASP A 180 -17.48 14.51 -2.19
N VAL A 181 -16.50 14.02 -1.42
CA VAL A 181 -15.87 12.72 -1.60
C VAL A 181 -15.64 12.03 -0.26
N ALA A 182 -15.48 10.72 -0.30
CA ALA A 182 -14.97 9.96 0.84
C ALA A 182 -13.84 9.03 0.39
N TYR A 183 -12.91 8.75 1.27
CA TYR A 183 -11.82 7.80 1.05
C TYR A 183 -12.04 6.59 1.94
N CYS A 184 -12.28 5.43 1.34
CA CYS A 184 -12.34 4.17 2.07
C CYS A 184 -11.01 3.44 1.92
N ASN A 185 -10.34 3.19 3.04
CA ASN A 185 -9.12 2.40 3.05
C ASN A 185 -9.42 0.97 3.51
N PHE A 186 -8.83 0.02 2.84
CA PHE A 186 -8.91 -1.41 3.09
C PHE A 186 -7.52 -1.95 3.44
N VAL A 187 -7.40 -2.66 4.55
CA VAL A 187 -6.18 -3.36 4.97
C VAL A 187 -6.51 -4.83 5.14
N ARG A 188 -5.76 -5.68 4.44
CA ARG A 188 -5.89 -7.14 4.53
C ARG A 188 -4.80 -7.72 5.38
N ILE A 189 -5.18 -8.43 6.44
CA ILE A 189 -4.28 -9.17 7.31
C ILE A 189 -4.51 -10.66 7.09
N ARG A 190 -3.42 -11.40 6.84
CA ARG A 190 -3.41 -12.86 6.75
C ARG A 190 -2.19 -13.39 7.49
N HIS A 191 -2.38 -14.46 8.26
CA HIS A 191 -1.35 -15.06 9.10
C HIS A 191 -0.61 -14.03 9.99
N GLY A 192 -1.34 -13.05 10.52
CA GLY A 192 -0.78 -11.99 11.37
C GLY A 192 0.03 -10.92 10.62
N SER A 193 0.08 -10.94 9.30
CA SER A 193 0.83 -9.98 8.49
C SER A 193 -0.08 -9.16 7.57
N ILE A 194 0.24 -7.88 7.36
CA ILE A 194 -0.45 -7.04 6.40
C ILE A 194 -0.02 -7.46 4.98
N VAL A 195 -0.95 -8.06 4.23
CA VAL A 195 -0.70 -8.55 2.87
C VAL A 195 -1.25 -7.65 1.77
N GLY A 196 -2.04 -6.63 2.13
CA GLY A 196 -2.57 -5.66 1.17
C GLY A 196 -3.09 -4.41 1.85
N VAL A 197 -2.91 -3.27 1.19
CA VAL A 197 -3.49 -1.97 1.59
C VAL A 197 -4.01 -1.29 0.35
N TYR A 198 -5.28 -0.90 0.37
CA TYR A 198 -5.94 -0.30 -0.78
C TYR A 198 -6.85 0.85 -0.35
N THR A 199 -6.93 1.92 -1.14
CA THR A 199 -7.83 3.03 -0.88
C THR A 199 -8.67 3.33 -2.11
N VAL A 200 -10.00 3.32 -1.95
CA VAL A 200 -10.94 3.79 -2.97
C VAL A 200 -11.42 5.19 -2.63
N LYS A 201 -11.65 5.97 -3.67
CA LYS A 201 -12.30 7.28 -3.59
C LYS A 201 -13.73 7.15 -4.08
N LEU A 202 -14.67 7.59 -3.23
CA LEU A 202 -16.10 7.62 -3.52
C LEU A 202 -16.54 9.07 -3.76
N SER A 203 -17.45 9.30 -4.70
CA SER A 203 -18.18 10.56 -4.80
C SER A 203 -19.38 10.51 -3.88
N THR A 204 -19.50 11.49 -3.01
CA THR A 204 -20.66 11.66 -2.15
C THR A 204 -21.58 12.66 -2.83
N GLY A 205 -22.82 12.29 -3.16
CA GLY A 205 -23.86 13.29 -3.41
C GLY A 205 -24.12 14.10 -2.13
N VAL A 206 -24.64 15.30 -2.26
CA VAL A 206 -24.95 16.15 -1.11
C VAL A 206 -25.82 15.38 -0.10
N GLY A 207 -25.34 15.21 1.14
CA GLY A 207 -26.05 14.56 2.23
C GLY A 207 -26.02 13.03 2.27
N GLY A 208 -24.95 12.39 1.77
CA GLY A 208 -24.78 10.93 1.81
C GLY A 208 -24.59 10.38 3.23
N ASP A 209 -25.24 9.25 3.55
CA ASP A 209 -25.00 8.53 4.82
C ASP A 209 -23.66 7.80 4.76
N GLU A 210 -22.82 7.99 5.78
CA GLU A 210 -21.52 7.34 5.89
C GLU A 210 -21.61 5.80 5.92
N ARG A 211 -22.72 5.27 6.47
CA ARG A 211 -22.96 3.82 6.51
C ARG A 211 -23.23 3.24 5.13
N ASP A 212 -23.97 3.96 4.29
CA ASP A 212 -24.22 3.57 2.90
C ASP A 212 -22.93 3.62 2.08
N MET A 213 -22.13 4.68 2.27
CA MET A 213 -20.84 4.83 1.62
C MET A 213 -19.87 3.69 1.99
N LEU A 214 -19.82 3.32 3.27
CA LEU A 214 -19.01 2.21 3.73
C LEU A 214 -19.48 0.88 3.11
N THR A 215 -20.79 0.64 3.07
CA THR A 215 -21.37 -0.56 2.44
C THR A 215 -20.96 -0.68 0.97
N LEU A 216 -21.14 0.39 0.20
CA LEU A 216 -20.76 0.44 -1.23
C LEU A 216 -19.26 0.26 -1.46
N ALA A 217 -18.43 0.87 -0.59
CA ALA A 217 -16.99 0.70 -0.66
C ALA A 217 -16.56 -0.74 -0.41
N ILE A 218 -17.13 -1.39 0.61
CA ILE A 218 -16.85 -2.80 0.91
C ILE A 218 -17.28 -3.68 -0.27
N GLN A 219 -18.49 -3.49 -0.80
CA GLN A 219 -18.99 -4.25 -1.94
C GLN A 219 -18.07 -4.11 -3.16
N HIS A 220 -17.70 -2.89 -3.52
CA HIS A 220 -16.78 -2.65 -4.63
C HIS A 220 -15.42 -3.33 -4.44
N ILE A 221 -14.87 -3.24 -3.23
CA ILE A 221 -13.58 -3.86 -2.91
C ILE A 221 -13.68 -5.38 -2.98
N VAL A 222 -14.77 -5.98 -2.53
CA VAL A 222 -15.02 -7.41 -2.66
C VAL A 222 -15.09 -7.83 -4.13
N GLU A 223 -15.86 -7.14 -4.93
CA GLU A 223 -16.09 -7.49 -6.34
C GLU A 223 -14.84 -7.34 -7.21
N HIS A 224 -14.02 -6.30 -6.99
CA HIS A 224 -12.95 -5.94 -7.89
C HIS A 224 -11.54 -6.24 -7.37
N ILE A 225 -11.37 -6.43 -6.06
CA ILE A 225 -10.05 -6.47 -5.44
C ILE A 225 -9.89 -7.67 -4.52
N ALA A 226 -10.79 -7.81 -3.55
CA ALA A 226 -10.65 -8.76 -2.47
C ALA A 226 -11.09 -10.18 -2.84
N GLY A 227 -12.08 -10.31 -3.71
CA GLY A 227 -12.78 -11.56 -4.03
C GLY A 227 -13.57 -12.08 -2.82
N THR A 228 -12.88 -12.42 -1.73
CA THR A 228 -13.49 -12.88 -0.47
C THR A 228 -12.96 -12.10 0.71
N LEU A 229 -13.82 -11.85 1.70
CA LEU A 229 -13.46 -11.25 2.98
C LEU A 229 -13.00 -12.30 3.99
N ALA A 230 -12.26 -11.87 5.01
CA ALA A 230 -12.04 -12.65 6.21
C ALA A 230 -13.37 -12.87 6.95
N LYS A 231 -13.43 -13.91 7.78
CA LYS A 231 -14.62 -14.16 8.64
C LYS A 231 -14.88 -13.00 9.59
N GLU A 232 -13.86 -12.25 9.95
CA GLU A 232 -13.98 -11.05 10.76
C GLU A 232 -13.53 -9.82 9.99
N VAL A 233 -14.37 -8.77 10.03
CA VAL A 233 -14.13 -7.48 9.40
C VAL A 233 -14.22 -6.38 10.45
N VAL A 234 -13.15 -5.61 10.59
CA VAL A 234 -13.07 -4.46 11.50
C VAL A 234 -13.49 -3.21 10.77
N VAL A 235 -14.41 -2.45 11.36
CA VAL A 235 -14.98 -1.22 10.78
C VAL A 235 -15.10 -0.11 11.84
N PRO A 236 -15.13 1.18 11.45
CA PRO A 236 -15.31 2.29 12.40
C PRO A 236 -16.73 2.36 12.95
N PHE A 237 -17.71 1.92 12.17
CA PHE A 237 -19.14 1.80 12.51
C PHE A 237 -19.76 0.72 11.60
N LEU A 238 -20.91 0.20 12.00
CA LEU A 238 -21.58 -0.83 11.20
C LEU A 238 -22.06 -0.27 9.85
N PRO A 239 -21.86 -0.98 8.73
CA PRO A 239 -22.42 -0.62 7.44
C PRO A 239 -23.95 -0.58 7.49
N SER A 240 -24.61 0.07 6.53
CA SER A 240 -26.08 0.18 6.50
C SER A 240 -26.77 -1.17 6.33
N THR A 241 -26.11 -2.12 5.68
CA THR A 241 -26.53 -3.52 5.60
C THR A 241 -25.36 -4.48 5.70
N THR A 242 -25.55 -5.56 6.45
CA THR A 242 -24.60 -6.67 6.57
C THR A 242 -25.04 -7.90 5.77
N LEU A 243 -26.28 -7.90 5.27
CA LEU A 243 -26.88 -9.04 4.56
C LEU A 243 -26.18 -9.37 3.22
N LEU A 244 -25.46 -8.40 2.65
CA LEU A 244 -24.68 -8.59 1.42
C LEU A 244 -23.37 -9.37 1.64
N PHE A 245 -22.97 -9.62 2.89
CA PHE A 245 -21.68 -10.21 3.26
C PHE A 245 -21.88 -11.47 4.10
N ASP A 246 -22.33 -12.54 3.43
CA ASP A 246 -22.61 -13.80 4.08
C ASP A 246 -21.39 -14.41 4.78
N GLY A 247 -21.60 -14.93 5.98
CA GLY A 247 -20.53 -15.54 6.80
C GLY A 247 -19.49 -14.56 7.38
N VAL A 248 -19.72 -13.24 7.29
CA VAL A 248 -18.82 -12.20 7.80
C VAL A 248 -19.35 -11.59 9.09
N THR A 249 -18.48 -11.49 10.11
CA THR A 249 -18.77 -10.80 11.38
C THR A 249 -18.12 -9.42 11.37
N PHE A 250 -18.92 -8.36 11.50
CA PHE A 250 -18.43 -6.99 11.61
C PHE A 250 -18.16 -6.62 13.07
N THR A 251 -16.93 -6.12 13.34
CA THR A 251 -16.48 -5.71 14.67
C THR A 251 -16.16 -4.23 14.68
N VAL A 252 -16.75 -3.46 15.61
CA VAL A 252 -16.41 -2.07 15.90
C VAL A 252 -15.54 -2.06 17.16
N PRO A 253 -14.20 -1.91 17.03
CA PRO A 253 -13.29 -2.02 18.16
C PRO A 253 -13.33 -0.76 19.03
N LYS A 254 -13.29 -0.93 20.35
CA LYS A 254 -13.20 0.17 21.33
C LYS A 254 -11.83 0.25 21.99
N ARG A 255 -11.02 -0.81 21.96
CA ARG A 255 -9.69 -0.90 22.57
C ARG A 255 -8.89 -2.07 22.00
N GLY A 256 -7.56 -2.05 22.20
CA GLY A 256 -6.63 -3.13 21.86
C GLY A 256 -6.24 -3.16 20.39
N GLU A 257 -5.60 -4.23 19.99
CA GLU A 257 -4.92 -4.38 18.69
C GLU A 257 -5.81 -4.13 17.47
N LYS A 258 -7.10 -4.50 17.54
CA LYS A 258 -8.06 -4.21 16.44
C LYS A 258 -8.33 -2.72 16.28
N LEU A 259 -8.30 -1.96 17.38
CA LEU A 259 -8.39 -0.50 17.30
C LEU A 259 -7.13 0.10 16.65
N GLU A 260 -5.95 -0.39 17.03
CA GLU A 260 -4.68 0.05 16.42
C GLU A 260 -4.65 -0.21 14.91
N LEU A 261 -5.21 -1.34 14.46
CA LEU A 261 -5.38 -1.65 13.04
C LEU A 261 -6.34 -0.70 12.34
N LEU A 262 -7.43 -0.35 12.99
CA LEU A 262 -8.38 0.62 12.46
C LEU A 262 -7.73 2.02 12.36
N GLU A 263 -6.96 2.43 13.35
CA GLU A 263 -6.19 3.68 13.35
C GLU A 263 -5.12 3.69 12.26
N PHE A 264 -4.43 2.55 12.05
CA PHE A 264 -3.50 2.39 10.93
C PHE A 264 -4.19 2.57 9.57
N SER A 265 -5.37 1.95 9.39
CA SER A 265 -6.18 2.11 8.18
C SER A 265 -6.61 3.56 7.98
N GLN A 266 -7.07 4.24 9.03
CA GLN A 266 -7.42 5.67 8.98
C GLN A 266 -6.23 6.55 8.64
N LYS A 267 -5.05 6.27 9.20
CA LYS A 267 -3.81 6.97 8.86
C LYS A 267 -3.44 6.80 7.39
N SER A 268 -3.59 5.59 6.87
CA SER A 268 -3.37 5.28 5.45
C SER A 268 -4.32 6.06 4.54
N ALA A 269 -5.61 6.16 4.90
CA ALA A 269 -6.59 6.99 4.20
C ALA A 269 -6.19 8.47 4.19
N ARG A 270 -5.71 9.01 5.32
CA ARG A 270 -5.25 10.41 5.43
C ARG A 270 -4.03 10.68 4.55
N ILE A 271 -3.06 9.77 4.52
CA ILE A 271 -1.87 9.88 3.66
C ILE A 271 -2.29 9.89 2.20
N TYR A 272 -3.16 8.96 1.78
CA TYR A 272 -3.68 8.91 0.41
C TYR A 272 -4.41 10.20 0.04
N ARG A 273 -5.29 10.73 0.92
CA ARG A 273 -5.96 12.02 0.72
C ARG A 273 -4.95 13.16 0.50
N ALA A 274 -3.91 13.24 1.33
CA ALA A 274 -2.88 14.28 1.22
C ALA A 274 -2.14 14.19 -0.13
N GLU A 275 -1.82 12.98 -0.61
CA GLU A 275 -1.23 12.76 -1.93
C GLU A 275 -2.17 13.19 -3.07
N GLN A 276 -3.48 12.90 -2.95
CA GLN A 276 -4.48 13.31 -3.93
C GLN A 276 -4.60 14.84 -4.00
N LEU A 277 -4.58 15.53 -2.87
CA LEU A 277 -4.60 17.00 -2.80
C LEU A 277 -3.36 17.60 -3.44
N LYS A 278 -2.17 17.07 -3.13
CA LYS A 278 -0.91 17.51 -3.76
C LYS A 278 -0.90 17.29 -5.28
N ASN A 279 -1.43 16.16 -5.74
CA ASN A 279 -1.57 15.88 -7.16
C ASN A 279 -2.57 16.85 -7.84
N LEU A 280 -3.64 17.23 -7.13
CA LEU A 280 -4.62 18.21 -7.63
C LEU A 280 -3.98 19.59 -7.77
N GLU A 281 -3.18 20.01 -6.79
CA GLU A 281 -2.42 21.28 -6.84
C GLU A 281 -1.53 21.35 -8.08
N ILE A 282 -0.84 20.25 -8.40
CA ILE A 282 0.07 20.16 -9.55
C ILE A 282 -0.69 20.12 -10.88
N LYS A 283 -1.76 19.30 -10.97
CA LYS A 283 -2.49 19.04 -12.21
C LYS A 283 -3.53 20.11 -12.55
N ASN A 284 -4.14 20.71 -11.53
CA ASN A 284 -5.18 21.71 -11.68
C ASN A 284 -5.12 22.72 -10.52
N PRO A 285 -4.18 23.67 -10.58
CA PRO A 285 -3.93 24.62 -9.49
C PRO A 285 -5.12 25.55 -9.23
N GLU A 286 -5.94 25.86 -10.24
CA GLU A 286 -7.14 26.70 -10.07
C GLU A 286 -8.20 25.99 -9.23
N ARG A 287 -8.50 24.73 -9.55
CA ARG A 287 -9.46 23.93 -8.77
C ARG A 287 -8.98 23.67 -7.34
N TYR A 288 -7.68 23.51 -7.14
CA TYR A 288 -7.10 23.39 -5.81
C TYR A 288 -7.29 24.68 -5.02
N THR A 289 -6.99 25.83 -5.65
CA THR A 289 -7.19 27.17 -5.04
C THR A 289 -8.66 27.42 -4.66
N GLU A 290 -9.60 27.14 -5.56
CA GLU A 290 -11.04 27.26 -5.29
C GLU A 290 -11.48 26.42 -4.08
N ARG A 291 -11.02 25.17 -4.02
CA ARG A 291 -11.31 24.30 -2.87
C ARG A 291 -10.78 24.87 -1.55
N LEU A 292 -9.53 25.39 -1.56
CA LEU A 292 -8.91 25.97 -0.39
C LEU A 292 -9.68 27.20 0.09
N LEU A 293 -10.07 28.10 -0.83
CA LEU A 293 -10.81 29.31 -0.51
C LEU A 293 -12.23 29.01 -0.01
N ASN A 294 -12.89 28.00 -0.58
CA ASN A 294 -14.20 27.55 -0.09
C ASN A 294 -14.11 26.95 1.32
N ALA A 295 -13.08 26.16 1.60
CA ALA A 295 -12.85 25.63 2.94
C ALA A 295 -12.62 26.74 3.97
N LEU A 296 -11.78 27.74 3.65
CA LEU A 296 -11.56 28.90 4.50
C LEU A 296 -12.83 29.70 4.71
N GLN A 297 -13.62 29.95 3.66
CA GLN A 297 -14.90 30.64 3.75
C GLN A 297 -15.84 29.96 4.73
N LYS A 298 -15.97 28.64 4.65
CA LYS A 298 -16.84 27.82 5.50
C LYS A 298 -16.37 27.84 6.97
N GLU A 299 -15.08 27.59 7.20
CA GLU A 299 -14.51 27.54 8.55
C GLU A 299 -14.58 28.89 9.27
N LEU A 300 -14.30 29.97 8.55
CA LEU A 300 -14.35 31.34 9.08
C LEU A 300 -15.74 31.95 9.00
N ARG A 301 -16.76 31.24 8.48
CA ARG A 301 -18.15 31.70 8.32
C ARG A 301 -18.25 33.02 7.59
N LEU A 302 -17.47 33.18 6.51
CA LEU A 302 -17.46 34.42 5.72
C LEU A 302 -18.56 34.42 4.66
N ASP A 303 -19.11 35.59 4.35
CA ASP A 303 -20.15 35.76 3.31
C ASP A 303 -19.59 35.51 1.90
N ARG A 304 -18.29 35.69 1.71
CA ARG A 304 -17.59 35.52 0.42
C ARG A 304 -16.21 34.89 0.61
N GLN A 305 -15.68 34.31 -0.47
CA GLN A 305 -14.35 33.72 -0.46
C GLN A 305 -13.25 34.74 -0.09
N PRO A 306 -12.33 34.41 0.83
CA PRO A 306 -11.22 35.29 1.24
C PRO A 306 -10.09 35.23 0.20
N ARG A 307 -10.27 35.88 -0.96
CA ARG A 307 -9.25 35.91 -2.04
C ARG A 307 -8.05 36.79 -1.73
N HIS A 308 -8.21 37.72 -0.80
CA HIS A 308 -7.17 38.61 -0.30
C HIS A 308 -7.16 38.56 1.23
N ILE A 309 -6.05 38.13 1.79
CA ILE A 309 -5.83 37.99 3.22
C ILE A 309 -4.58 38.79 3.61
N GLU A 310 -4.69 39.65 4.58
CA GLU A 310 -3.56 40.33 5.19
C GLU A 310 -3.44 39.89 6.63
N CYS A 311 -2.23 39.62 7.09
CA CYS A 311 -1.94 39.31 8.47
C CYS A 311 -0.85 40.25 8.97
N PHE A 312 -1.14 40.93 10.08
CA PHE A 312 -0.22 41.85 10.73
C PHE A 312 0.32 41.21 12.01
N ASP A 313 1.61 41.32 12.19
CA ASP A 313 2.31 40.88 13.40
C ASP A 313 3.16 42.04 13.92
N ASN A 314 2.98 42.36 15.20
CA ASN A 314 3.69 43.44 15.89
C ASN A 314 4.71 42.83 16.84
N SER A 315 5.94 43.34 16.80
CA SER A 315 7.02 42.91 17.68
C SER A 315 7.77 44.12 18.25
N ASN A 316 8.31 43.99 19.46
CA ASN A 316 9.21 44.95 20.05
C ASN A 316 10.30 44.25 20.88
N LEU A 317 11.38 44.95 21.16
CA LEU A 317 12.43 44.47 22.03
C LEU A 317 12.26 45.11 23.43
N GLN A 318 11.58 44.40 24.35
CA GLN A 318 11.30 44.87 25.73
C GLN A 318 10.69 46.28 25.77
N GLY A 319 9.75 46.56 24.88
CA GLY A 319 9.11 47.86 24.77
C GLY A 319 9.83 48.92 23.92
N ALA A 320 11.03 48.61 23.42
CA ALA A 320 11.79 49.48 22.53
C ALA A 320 11.74 48.97 21.07
N HIS A 321 11.94 49.90 20.12
CA HIS A 321 12.00 49.61 18.68
C HIS A 321 10.79 48.83 18.15
N PRO A 322 9.57 49.30 18.36
CA PRO A 322 8.39 48.57 17.89
C PRO A 322 8.34 48.56 16.35
N VAL A 323 8.13 47.37 15.80
CA VAL A 323 7.99 47.13 14.38
C VAL A 323 6.75 46.30 14.08
N ALA A 324 6.21 46.43 12.87
CA ALA A 324 5.14 45.57 12.39
C ALA A 324 5.49 45.00 11.07
N SER A 325 5.06 43.76 10.81
CA SER A 325 5.11 43.13 9.53
C SER A 325 3.71 42.86 9.00
N CYS A 326 3.55 42.97 7.69
CA CYS A 326 2.35 42.56 6.97
C CYS A 326 2.71 41.48 5.98
N VAL A 327 2.07 40.32 6.10
CA VAL A 327 2.12 39.28 5.10
C VAL A 327 0.81 39.21 4.33
N VAL A 328 0.88 39.00 3.03
CA VAL A 328 -0.26 39.06 2.14
C VAL A 328 -0.42 37.75 1.39
N PHE A 329 -1.64 37.21 1.34
CA PHE A 329 -2.04 36.11 0.50
C PHE A 329 -3.04 36.58 -0.56
N ARG A 330 -2.81 36.18 -1.81
CA ARG A 330 -3.73 36.38 -2.93
C ARG A 330 -4.12 35.02 -3.52
N ASP A 331 -5.42 34.78 -3.65
CA ASP A 331 -5.96 33.54 -4.20
C ASP A 331 -5.31 32.29 -3.57
N GLY A 332 -5.21 32.27 -2.23
CA GLY A 332 -4.66 31.16 -1.46
C GLY A 332 -3.15 31.00 -1.54
N LYS A 333 -2.39 31.89 -2.17
CA LYS A 333 -0.93 31.84 -2.30
C LYS A 333 -0.24 33.06 -1.68
N PRO A 334 0.99 32.88 -1.14
CA PRO A 334 1.76 34.00 -0.60
C PRO A 334 2.11 35.01 -1.68
N ALA A 335 1.66 36.26 -1.53
CA ALA A 335 2.00 37.39 -2.41
C ALA A 335 3.21 38.15 -1.87
N ARG A 336 4.40 37.52 -1.92
CA ARG A 336 5.63 38.02 -1.28
C ARG A 336 6.03 39.43 -1.72
N LYS A 337 5.62 39.86 -2.92
CA LYS A 337 5.87 41.22 -3.44
C LYS A 337 5.04 42.29 -2.72
N GLU A 338 3.98 41.88 -2.05
CA GLU A 338 3.09 42.76 -1.30
C GLU A 338 3.38 42.76 0.21
N TYR A 339 4.40 42.02 0.67
CA TYR A 339 4.84 42.02 2.07
C TYR A 339 5.42 43.38 2.42
N ARG A 340 5.11 43.88 3.61
CA ARG A 340 5.54 45.20 4.09
C ARG A 340 6.08 45.11 5.50
N HIS A 341 7.03 45.99 5.79
CA HIS A 341 7.54 46.24 7.14
C HIS A 341 7.23 47.69 7.53
N PHE A 342 6.84 47.89 8.77
CA PHE A 342 6.52 49.19 9.31
C PHE A 342 7.35 49.43 10.57
N ASN A 343 7.96 50.62 10.68
CA ASN A 343 8.52 51.09 11.92
C ASN A 343 7.43 51.88 12.64
N ILE A 344 7.03 51.41 13.83
CA ILE A 344 5.98 52.07 14.63
C ILE A 344 6.62 53.25 15.34
N LYS A 345 6.15 54.47 15.08
CA LYS A 345 6.73 55.69 15.63
C LYS A 345 6.04 56.20 16.91
N THR A 346 4.82 55.75 17.14
CA THR A 346 4.01 56.10 18.33
C THR A 346 3.36 54.85 18.87
N VAL A 347 3.47 54.63 20.17
CA VAL A 347 2.75 53.56 20.89
C VAL A 347 1.74 54.26 21.80
#